data_5bd4c5dc2353e246f15e6bdfde0bdde5
#
_entry.id   5bd4c5dc2353e246f15e6bdfde0bdde5
#
_cell.length_a   1.000
_cell.length_b   1.000
_cell.length_c   1.000
_cell.angle_alpha   90.00
_cell.angle_beta   90.00
_cell.angle_gamma   90.00
#
_symmetry.space_group_name_H-M   'P 1'
#
loop_
_entity.id
_entity.type
_entity.pdbx_description
1 polymer ?
#
loop_
_entity_poly.entity_id
_entity_poly.type
_entity_poly.pdbx_seq_one_letter_code
_entity_poly.pdbx_strand_id
1 'polypeptide(L)'
;MEGRDPLEKRIKRHIIGRTREFFATTAPGLEGLCLDELKSLPLSIEETTAISGGVEFKGHLHECYLANLCLHTTNRILMRVDSFRASNFNRLEKVLSRLPWELFLFKEFIPKVDVTSRHSRLYHKTAIAERIRSSLKNRSDQTPFLSATEKIRSIPQHLFVRIADDRFTISIDSSGELLHKRGIKKLGARAPMRETLAAAALKIAGYDIREPLIDPMCGSGTFSLEAAMMSRNIPAGWYRNFAFMGWPCFRSTRWNHLRREAEKMFRHVDHPLIFASDKDPK
;
A
#
# COMPACT_ATOMS: atom_id res chain seq x y z
N MET A 1 -28.64 -23.89 -4.23
CA MET A 1 -27.33 -23.38 -4.75
C MET A 1 -27.60 -22.00 -5.34
N GLU A 2 -27.46 -20.96 -4.53
CA GLU A 2 -27.56 -19.57 -5.02
C GLU A 2 -26.44 -19.32 -6.03
N GLY A 3 -26.86 -18.99 -7.24
CA GLY A 3 -25.91 -18.64 -8.33
C GLY A 3 -25.12 -17.41 -7.93
N ARG A 4 -23.79 -17.51 -7.84
CA ARG A 4 -22.90 -16.37 -7.57
C ARG A 4 -23.25 -15.23 -8.52
N ASP A 5 -23.38 -14.01 -7.95
CA ASP A 5 -23.56 -12.77 -8.71
C ASP A 5 -22.60 -12.71 -9.89
N PRO A 6 -23.07 -12.41 -11.12
CA PRO A 6 -22.23 -12.21 -12.30
C PRO A 6 -21.02 -11.29 -12.03
N LEU A 7 -21.16 -10.27 -11.18
CA LEU A 7 -20.08 -9.36 -10.80
C LEU A 7 -19.02 -10.05 -9.94
N GLU A 8 -19.39 -10.90 -8.98
CA GLU A 8 -18.44 -11.69 -8.20
C GLU A 8 -17.61 -12.65 -9.08
N LYS A 9 -18.23 -13.25 -10.10
CA LYS A 9 -17.51 -14.07 -11.08
C LYS A 9 -16.50 -13.25 -11.88
N ARG A 10 -16.88 -12.00 -12.26
CA ARG A 10 -15.98 -11.07 -12.96
C ARG A 10 -14.81 -10.64 -12.05
N ILE A 11 -15.07 -10.27 -10.78
CA ILE A 11 -14.02 -9.94 -9.81
C ILE A 11 -13.06 -11.12 -9.65
N LYS A 12 -13.57 -12.34 -9.46
CA LYS A 12 -12.73 -13.53 -9.35
C LYS A 12 -11.86 -13.74 -10.58
N ARG A 13 -12.43 -13.61 -11.77
CA ARG A 13 -11.74 -13.86 -13.06
C ARG A 13 -10.72 -12.76 -13.40
N HIS A 14 -11.06 -11.49 -13.18
CA HIS A 14 -10.28 -10.36 -13.70
C HIS A 14 -9.38 -9.70 -12.66
N ILE A 15 -9.62 -9.90 -11.37
CA ILE A 15 -8.79 -9.31 -10.31
C ILE A 15 -8.06 -10.38 -9.52
N ILE A 16 -8.78 -11.34 -8.92
CA ILE A 16 -8.20 -12.32 -8.00
C ILE A 16 -7.35 -13.35 -8.74
N GLY A 17 -7.83 -13.84 -9.87
CA GLY A 17 -7.20 -14.91 -10.65
C GLY A 17 -6.17 -14.42 -11.69
N ARG A 18 -5.80 -13.15 -11.67
CA ARG A 18 -4.79 -12.58 -12.57
C ARG A 18 -3.68 -11.90 -11.80
N THR A 19 -2.49 -11.95 -12.35
CA THR A 19 -1.40 -11.07 -11.96
C THR A 19 -1.75 -9.61 -12.23
N ARG A 20 -1.35 -8.74 -11.31
CA ARG A 20 -1.55 -7.30 -11.36
C ARG A 20 -0.21 -6.60 -11.21
N GLU A 21 -0.14 -5.38 -11.72
CA GLU A 21 1.02 -4.51 -11.51
C GLU A 21 0.84 -3.72 -10.22
N PHE A 22 1.88 -3.72 -9.41
CA PHE A 22 1.95 -2.96 -8.16
C PHE A 22 3.14 -2.02 -8.17
N PHE A 23 3.05 -0.98 -7.36
CA PHE A 23 4.14 -0.04 -7.15
C PHE A 23 4.32 0.23 -5.65
N ALA A 24 5.41 -0.25 -5.10
CA ALA A 24 5.82 0.02 -3.73
C ALA A 24 6.62 1.32 -3.71
N THR A 25 6.01 2.40 -3.20
CA THR A 25 6.66 3.70 -3.10
C THR A 25 7.63 3.74 -1.93
N THR A 26 8.82 4.32 -2.11
CA THR A 26 9.79 4.49 -1.03
C THR A 26 10.39 5.90 -1.04
N ALA A 27 11.22 6.24 -0.05
CA ALA A 27 11.97 7.47 -0.09
C ALA A 27 13.06 7.40 -1.18
N PRO A 28 13.38 8.52 -1.85
CA PRO A 28 14.44 8.54 -2.85
C PRO A 28 15.76 8.01 -2.28
N GLY A 29 16.44 7.16 -3.06
CA GLY A 29 17.69 6.50 -2.66
C GLY A 29 17.52 5.18 -1.90
N LEU A 30 16.29 4.80 -1.53
CA LEU A 30 16.01 3.54 -0.84
C LEU A 30 15.36 2.49 -1.77
N GLU A 31 15.33 2.73 -3.07
CA GLU A 31 14.69 1.83 -4.04
C GLU A 31 15.35 0.46 -4.06
N GLY A 32 16.70 0.40 -4.00
CA GLY A 32 17.46 -0.85 -3.93
C GLY A 32 17.13 -1.65 -2.69
N LEU A 33 17.12 -0.99 -1.52
CA LEU A 33 16.79 -1.64 -0.25
C LEU A 33 15.34 -2.17 -0.23
N CYS A 34 14.40 -1.41 -0.78
CA CYS A 34 13.01 -1.84 -0.92
C CYS A 34 12.89 -3.06 -1.86
N LEU A 35 13.67 -3.09 -2.94
CA LEU A 35 13.73 -4.23 -3.86
C LEU A 35 14.26 -5.48 -3.17
N ASP A 36 15.33 -5.36 -2.36
CA ASP A 36 15.91 -6.48 -1.62
C ASP A 36 14.92 -7.01 -0.57
N GLU A 37 14.22 -6.12 0.15
CA GLU A 37 13.14 -6.53 1.05
C GLU A 37 12.05 -7.31 0.32
N LEU A 38 11.60 -6.80 -0.84
CA LEU A 38 10.55 -7.43 -1.62
C LEU A 38 10.96 -8.82 -2.11
N LYS A 39 12.21 -8.98 -2.57
CA LYS A 39 12.78 -10.26 -3.01
C LYS A 39 12.97 -11.26 -1.87
N SER A 40 13.17 -10.79 -0.64
CA SER A 40 13.33 -11.65 0.53
C SER A 40 12.01 -12.26 1.03
N LEU A 41 10.87 -11.73 0.59
CA LEU A 41 9.57 -12.28 0.96
C LEU A 41 9.29 -13.59 0.23
N PRO A 42 8.55 -14.54 0.83
CA PRO A 42 8.14 -15.79 0.18
C PRO A 42 7.04 -15.54 -0.84
N LEU A 43 7.37 -14.81 -1.90
CA LEU A 43 6.47 -14.36 -2.95
C LEU A 43 6.81 -15.02 -4.27
N SER A 44 5.76 -15.38 -5.03
CA SER A 44 5.88 -15.78 -6.44
C SER A 44 5.79 -14.54 -7.33
N ILE A 45 6.75 -13.61 -7.18
CA ILE A 45 6.78 -12.38 -7.97
C ILE A 45 7.45 -12.67 -9.31
N GLU A 46 6.74 -12.37 -10.40
CA GLU A 46 7.21 -12.65 -11.77
C GLU A 46 8.27 -11.65 -12.24
N GLU A 47 8.07 -10.37 -11.96
CA GLU A 47 8.95 -9.29 -12.39
C GLU A 47 9.07 -8.23 -11.30
N THR A 48 10.29 -7.77 -11.02
CA THR A 48 10.56 -6.67 -10.08
C THR A 48 11.57 -5.70 -10.68
N THR A 49 11.27 -4.40 -10.64
CA THR A 49 12.16 -3.37 -11.17
C THR A 49 12.18 -2.16 -10.24
N ALA A 50 13.36 -1.78 -9.77
CA ALA A 50 13.55 -0.52 -9.06
C ALA A 50 13.53 0.63 -10.08
N ILE A 51 12.68 1.61 -9.82
CA ILE A 51 12.56 2.85 -10.58
C ILE A 51 12.53 4.04 -9.63
N SER A 52 12.73 5.25 -10.15
CA SER A 52 12.71 6.45 -9.31
C SER A 52 11.43 6.55 -8.45
N GLY A 53 11.62 6.55 -7.13
CA GLY A 53 10.58 6.67 -6.11
C GLY A 53 9.96 5.36 -5.66
N GLY A 54 10.46 4.19 -6.09
CA GLY A 54 9.99 2.90 -5.60
C GLY A 54 10.33 1.69 -6.45
N VAL A 55 9.57 0.62 -6.25
CA VAL A 55 9.74 -0.66 -6.93
C VAL A 55 8.42 -1.06 -7.60
N GLU A 56 8.47 -1.30 -8.90
CA GLU A 56 7.38 -1.95 -9.63
C GLU A 56 7.53 -3.46 -9.51
N PHE A 57 6.41 -4.16 -9.30
CA PHE A 57 6.37 -5.61 -9.27
C PHE A 57 5.04 -6.15 -9.79
N LYS A 58 5.08 -7.38 -10.31
CA LYS A 58 3.89 -8.12 -10.76
C LYS A 58 3.62 -9.30 -9.85
N GLY A 59 2.36 -9.48 -9.49
CA GLY A 59 1.93 -10.58 -8.64
C GLY A 59 0.41 -10.63 -8.49
N HIS A 60 -0.08 -11.57 -7.71
CA HIS A 60 -1.49 -11.67 -7.34
C HIS A 60 -1.81 -10.78 -6.13
N LEU A 61 -3.08 -10.72 -5.73
CA LEU A 61 -3.50 -9.92 -4.58
C LEU A 61 -2.83 -10.34 -3.26
N HIS A 62 -2.50 -11.63 -3.10
CA HIS A 62 -1.87 -12.09 -1.86
C HIS A 62 -0.43 -11.57 -1.70
N GLU A 63 0.31 -11.37 -2.81
CA GLU A 63 1.60 -10.70 -2.79
C GLU A 63 1.45 -9.23 -2.35
N CYS A 64 0.41 -8.55 -2.83
CA CYS A 64 0.11 -7.20 -2.35
C CYS A 64 -0.19 -7.17 -0.84
N TYR A 65 -0.95 -8.13 -0.33
CA TYR A 65 -1.25 -8.23 1.09
C TYR A 65 0.01 -8.47 1.91
N LEU A 66 0.84 -9.41 1.49
CA LEU A 66 2.08 -9.75 2.18
C LEU A 66 3.10 -8.60 2.13
N ALA A 67 3.22 -7.93 0.99
CA ALA A 67 4.06 -6.76 0.85
C ALA A 67 3.62 -5.61 1.79
N ASN A 68 2.33 -5.33 1.90
CA ASN A 68 1.80 -4.35 2.87
C ASN A 68 2.07 -4.76 4.33
N LEU A 69 2.00 -6.06 4.62
CA LEU A 69 2.24 -6.59 5.95
C LEU A 69 3.71 -6.50 6.34
N CYS A 70 4.63 -6.87 5.44
CA CYS A 70 6.02 -7.17 5.81
C CYS A 70 7.04 -6.09 5.45
N LEU A 71 6.81 -5.25 4.42
CA LEU A 71 7.83 -4.28 4.00
C LEU A 71 8.03 -3.17 5.02
N HIS A 72 9.27 -2.99 5.47
CA HIS A 72 9.66 -1.99 6.46
C HIS A 72 9.99 -0.63 5.83
N THR A 73 10.57 -0.59 4.62
CA THR A 73 11.08 0.63 3.99
C THR A 73 10.09 1.30 3.02
N THR A 74 8.97 0.64 2.75
CA THR A 74 7.94 1.12 1.82
C THR A 74 6.99 2.10 2.50
N ASN A 75 6.69 3.22 1.82
CA ASN A 75 5.73 4.21 2.31
C ASN A 75 4.28 3.85 1.98
N ARG A 76 4.05 3.22 0.81
CA ARG A 76 2.71 2.89 0.29
C ARG A 76 2.83 1.88 -0.85
N ILE A 77 1.83 1.02 -1.00
CA ILE A 77 1.70 0.11 -2.15
C ILE A 77 0.46 0.47 -2.95
N LEU A 78 0.66 0.68 -4.23
CA LEU A 78 -0.38 1.05 -5.19
C LEU A 78 -0.62 -0.11 -6.15
N MET A 79 -1.88 -0.50 -6.36
CA MET A 79 -2.27 -1.42 -7.43
C MET A 79 -2.63 -0.62 -8.69
N ARG A 80 -2.00 -0.91 -9.82
CA ARG A 80 -2.30 -0.31 -11.12
C ARG A 80 -3.70 -0.74 -11.58
N VAL A 81 -4.56 0.25 -11.86
CA VAL A 81 -5.89 0.03 -12.43
C VAL A 81 -5.80 0.01 -13.95
N ASP A 82 -5.17 1.05 -14.51
CA ASP A 82 -4.96 1.18 -15.94
C ASP A 82 -3.84 2.18 -16.29
N SER A 83 -3.27 2.05 -17.51
CA SER A 83 -2.31 3.00 -18.07
C SER A 83 -2.63 3.26 -19.54
N PHE A 84 -2.80 4.55 -19.90
CA PHE A 84 -3.18 4.97 -21.25
C PHE A 84 -2.63 6.35 -21.59
N ARG A 85 -2.70 6.76 -22.86
CA ARG A 85 -2.35 8.11 -23.31
C ARG A 85 -3.60 8.94 -23.59
N ALA A 86 -3.64 10.17 -23.06
CA ALA A 86 -4.66 11.16 -23.36
C ALA A 86 -4.06 12.58 -23.35
N SER A 87 -4.22 13.29 -24.46
CA SER A 87 -3.71 14.66 -24.67
C SER A 87 -4.82 15.71 -24.55
N ASN A 88 -6.09 15.29 -24.43
CA ASN A 88 -7.25 16.16 -24.27
C ASN A 88 -8.33 15.47 -23.42
N PHE A 89 -9.28 16.26 -22.93
CA PHE A 89 -10.34 15.77 -22.04
C PHE A 89 -11.29 14.77 -22.71
N ASN A 90 -11.64 14.96 -23.99
CA ASN A 90 -12.53 14.03 -24.69
C ASN A 90 -11.95 12.61 -24.74
N ARG A 91 -10.62 12.50 -24.98
CA ARG A 91 -9.94 11.20 -24.97
C ARG A 91 -9.87 10.62 -23.57
N LEU A 92 -9.61 11.46 -22.56
CA LEU A 92 -9.60 11.06 -21.16
C LEU A 92 -10.98 10.47 -20.77
N GLU A 93 -12.06 11.19 -21.02
CA GLU A 93 -13.43 10.78 -20.68
C GLU A 93 -13.85 9.50 -21.39
N LYS A 94 -13.47 9.35 -22.68
CA LYS A 94 -13.71 8.12 -23.45
C LYS A 94 -13.02 6.90 -22.84
N VAL A 95 -11.82 7.04 -22.28
CA VAL A 95 -11.15 5.93 -21.61
C VAL A 95 -11.76 5.69 -20.24
N LEU A 96 -11.96 6.73 -19.44
CA LEU A 96 -12.54 6.64 -18.11
C LEU A 96 -13.91 5.94 -18.10
N SER A 97 -14.77 6.20 -19.12
CA SER A 97 -16.09 5.58 -19.23
C SER A 97 -16.05 4.07 -19.45
N ARG A 98 -14.92 3.54 -19.95
CA ARG A 98 -14.71 2.10 -20.19
C ARG A 98 -14.10 1.36 -19.02
N LEU A 99 -13.53 2.10 -18.05
CA LEU A 99 -12.90 1.46 -16.88
C LEU A 99 -13.94 0.70 -16.04
N PRO A 100 -13.66 -0.55 -15.70
CA PRO A 100 -14.59 -1.37 -14.93
C PRO A 100 -14.46 -1.06 -13.43
N TRP A 101 -14.86 0.15 -13.02
CA TRP A 101 -14.74 0.63 -11.66
C TRP A 101 -15.39 -0.29 -10.62
N GLU A 102 -16.46 -1.00 -11.00
CA GLU A 102 -17.20 -1.97 -10.20
C GLU A 102 -16.33 -3.16 -9.75
N LEU A 103 -15.18 -3.40 -10.39
CA LEU A 103 -14.25 -4.46 -9.98
C LEU A 103 -13.32 -4.01 -8.84
N PHE A 104 -13.17 -2.70 -8.65
CA PHE A 104 -12.18 -2.12 -7.73
C PHE A 104 -12.83 -1.42 -6.52
N LEU A 105 -14.06 -0.90 -6.67
CA LEU A 105 -14.74 -0.10 -5.67
C LEU A 105 -16.16 -0.61 -5.44
N PHE A 106 -16.66 -0.44 -4.22
CA PHE A 106 -18.08 -0.60 -3.90
C PHE A 106 -18.86 0.66 -4.32
N LYS A 107 -20.19 0.54 -4.45
CA LYS A 107 -21.10 1.61 -4.92
C LYS A 107 -20.99 2.88 -4.09
N GLU A 108 -20.88 2.74 -2.78
CA GLU A 108 -20.94 3.85 -1.82
C GLU A 108 -19.61 4.62 -1.70
N PHE A 109 -18.54 4.14 -2.32
CA PHE A 109 -17.25 4.82 -2.20
C PHE A 109 -17.11 6.00 -3.18
N ILE A 110 -16.80 7.16 -2.59
CA ILE A 110 -16.28 8.32 -3.31
C ILE A 110 -14.80 8.43 -2.95
N PRO A 111 -13.90 7.88 -3.78
CA PRO A 111 -12.49 7.87 -3.44
C PRO A 111 -11.91 9.28 -3.46
N LYS A 112 -10.95 9.55 -2.58
CA LYS A 112 -10.07 10.70 -2.74
C LYS A 112 -9.25 10.49 -4.02
N VAL A 113 -9.10 11.54 -4.83
CA VAL A 113 -8.33 11.48 -6.07
C VAL A 113 -7.20 12.48 -6.00
N ASP A 114 -5.97 12.01 -5.95
CA ASP A 114 -4.76 12.83 -6.02
C ASP A 114 -4.14 12.72 -7.42
N VAL A 115 -3.93 13.88 -8.06
CA VAL A 115 -3.41 13.98 -9.43
C VAL A 115 -2.04 14.66 -9.41
N THR A 116 -1.07 14.03 -10.05
CA THR A 116 0.23 14.64 -10.35
C THR A 116 0.44 14.66 -11.86
N SER A 117 0.88 15.80 -12.40
CA SER A 117 1.13 15.95 -13.84
C SER A 117 2.51 16.56 -14.07
N ARG A 118 3.27 15.97 -14.99
CA ARG A 118 4.58 16.46 -15.46
C ARG A 118 4.65 16.36 -16.99
N HIS A 119 5.15 17.39 -17.65
CA HIS A 119 5.38 17.42 -19.10
C HIS A 119 4.16 16.95 -19.93
N SER A 120 2.95 17.40 -19.57
CA SER A 120 1.72 16.88 -20.16
C SER A 120 0.76 18.02 -20.50
N ARG A 121 -0.02 17.84 -21.58
CA ARG A 121 -1.03 18.83 -22.05
C ARG A 121 -2.17 18.96 -21.04
N LEU A 122 -2.55 17.87 -20.40
CA LEU A 122 -3.52 17.88 -19.30
C LEU A 122 -2.78 18.07 -17.97
N TYR A 123 -2.81 19.28 -17.41
CA TYR A 123 -2.13 19.64 -16.16
C TYR A 123 -3.07 20.18 -15.07
N HIS A 124 -4.31 20.51 -15.40
CA HIS A 124 -5.31 20.99 -14.44
C HIS A 124 -5.80 19.85 -13.53
N LYS A 125 -5.11 19.65 -12.40
CA LYS A 125 -5.33 18.53 -11.47
C LYS A 125 -6.77 18.40 -10.99
N THR A 126 -7.40 19.53 -10.62
CA THR A 126 -8.79 19.55 -10.13
C THR A 126 -9.76 19.07 -11.19
N ALA A 127 -9.64 19.60 -12.43
CA ALA A 127 -10.50 19.23 -13.54
C ALA A 127 -10.36 17.73 -13.92
N ILE A 128 -9.17 17.17 -13.81
CA ILE A 128 -8.92 15.75 -14.04
C ILE A 128 -9.59 14.91 -12.93
N ALA A 129 -9.42 15.31 -11.66
CA ALA A 129 -10.03 14.61 -10.54
C ALA A 129 -11.57 14.62 -10.60
N GLU A 130 -12.17 15.74 -11.02
CA GLU A 130 -13.61 15.86 -11.21
C GLU A 130 -14.13 14.91 -12.30
N ARG A 131 -13.42 14.78 -13.43
CA ARG A 131 -13.82 13.86 -14.51
C ARG A 131 -13.74 12.40 -14.07
N ILE A 132 -12.74 12.05 -13.27
CA ILE A 132 -12.64 10.70 -12.70
C ILE A 132 -13.83 10.42 -11.77
N ARG A 133 -14.18 11.37 -10.87
CA ARG A 133 -15.36 11.23 -9.99
C ARG A 133 -16.66 11.14 -10.77
N SER A 134 -16.82 11.97 -11.82
CA SER A 134 -17.98 11.92 -12.70
C SER A 134 -18.09 10.59 -13.45
N SER A 135 -16.97 10.05 -13.93
CA SER A 135 -16.91 8.74 -14.56
C SER A 135 -17.32 7.61 -13.60
N LEU A 136 -16.87 7.67 -12.35
CA LEU A 136 -17.26 6.71 -11.30
C LEU A 136 -18.78 6.79 -11.05
N LYS A 137 -19.33 7.99 -10.88
CA LYS A 137 -20.76 8.19 -10.65
C LYS A 137 -21.59 7.66 -11.84
N ASN A 138 -21.27 8.07 -13.06
CA ASN A 138 -21.97 7.62 -14.26
C ASN A 138 -21.92 6.10 -14.41
N ARG A 139 -20.78 5.48 -14.08
CA ARG A 139 -20.64 4.01 -14.12
C ARG A 139 -21.49 3.34 -13.05
N SER A 140 -21.59 3.90 -11.85
CA SER A 140 -22.41 3.35 -10.76
C SER A 140 -23.91 3.44 -11.03
N ASP A 141 -24.33 4.41 -11.87
CA ASP A 141 -25.73 4.57 -12.28
C ASP A 141 -26.13 3.60 -13.42
N GLN A 142 -25.15 3.14 -14.21
CA GLN A 142 -25.38 2.31 -15.40
C GLN A 142 -25.03 0.82 -15.22
N THR A 143 -24.25 0.49 -14.21
CA THR A 143 -23.70 -0.87 -14.03
C THR A 143 -23.89 -1.32 -12.57
N PRO A 144 -24.26 -2.57 -12.32
CA PRO A 144 -24.32 -3.10 -10.96
C PRO A 144 -22.96 -3.03 -10.27
N PHE A 145 -22.95 -2.51 -9.04
CA PHE A 145 -21.83 -2.54 -8.10
C PHE A 145 -22.22 -3.39 -6.88
N LEU A 146 -21.23 -3.97 -6.20
CA LEU A 146 -21.46 -4.52 -4.87
C LEU A 146 -21.67 -3.39 -3.87
N SER A 147 -22.53 -3.65 -2.86
CA SER A 147 -22.75 -2.72 -1.75
C SER A 147 -21.81 -3.04 -0.59
N ALA A 148 -21.25 -1.99 0.01
CA ALA A 148 -20.38 -2.12 1.17
C ALA A 148 -21.19 -2.21 2.46
N THR A 149 -20.75 -3.06 3.40
CA THR A 149 -21.23 -3.03 4.79
C THR A 149 -20.75 -1.76 5.48
N GLU A 150 -21.38 -1.38 6.59
CA GLU A 150 -20.99 -0.19 7.37
C GLU A 150 -19.50 -0.23 7.77
N LYS A 151 -19.02 -1.38 8.22
CA LYS A 151 -17.60 -1.61 8.55
C LYS A 151 -16.67 -1.36 7.37
N ILE A 152 -17.07 -1.75 6.16
CA ILE A 152 -16.27 -1.53 4.94
C ILE A 152 -16.30 -0.06 4.55
N ARG A 153 -17.45 0.62 4.69
CA ARG A 153 -17.60 2.06 4.37
C ARG A 153 -16.67 2.95 5.20
N SER A 154 -16.29 2.54 6.39
CA SER A 154 -15.35 3.29 7.23
C SER A 154 -13.90 3.23 6.76
N ILE A 155 -13.56 2.41 5.73
CA ILE A 155 -12.20 2.27 5.19
C ILE A 155 -12.03 3.24 4.01
N PRO A 156 -11.26 4.35 4.16
CA PRO A 156 -11.10 5.33 3.11
C PRO A 156 -10.44 4.72 1.86
N GLN A 157 -10.94 5.06 0.69
CA GLN A 157 -10.36 4.66 -0.59
C GLN A 157 -9.69 5.85 -1.29
N HIS A 158 -8.55 5.61 -1.92
CA HIS A 158 -7.75 6.65 -2.55
C HIS A 158 -7.26 6.21 -3.92
N LEU A 159 -7.42 7.08 -4.92
CA LEU A 159 -6.89 6.91 -6.25
C LEU A 159 -5.73 7.88 -6.47
N PHE A 160 -4.63 7.36 -6.97
CA PHE A 160 -3.48 8.14 -7.41
C PHE A 160 -3.42 8.14 -8.93
N VAL A 161 -3.37 9.33 -9.50
CA VAL A 161 -3.27 9.56 -10.94
C VAL A 161 -1.95 10.27 -11.24
N ARG A 162 -1.04 9.54 -11.84
CA ARG A 162 0.22 10.10 -12.34
C ARG A 162 0.10 10.33 -13.84
N ILE A 163 0.49 11.52 -14.28
CA ILE A 163 0.54 11.87 -15.69
C ILE A 163 1.96 12.30 -16.00
N ALA A 164 2.57 11.66 -16.97
CA ALA A 164 3.89 12.00 -17.46
C ALA A 164 3.91 11.81 -18.98
N ASP A 165 4.31 12.84 -19.73
CA ASP A 165 4.38 12.83 -21.20
C ASP A 165 3.05 12.35 -21.84
N ASP A 166 1.93 12.93 -21.38
CA ASP A 166 0.56 12.59 -21.76
C ASP A 166 0.13 11.14 -21.46
N ARG A 167 0.95 10.35 -20.74
CA ARG A 167 0.61 9.01 -20.27
C ARG A 167 0.01 9.10 -18.86
N PHE A 168 -1.21 8.67 -18.74
CA PHE A 168 -1.94 8.50 -17.49
C PHE A 168 -1.63 7.13 -16.89
N THR A 169 -1.36 7.08 -15.60
CA THR A 169 -1.31 5.86 -14.80
C THR A 169 -2.26 6.04 -13.63
N ILE A 170 -3.34 5.28 -13.61
CA ILE A 170 -4.33 5.29 -12.53
C ILE A 170 -4.04 4.12 -11.60
N SER A 171 -3.94 4.40 -10.31
CA SER A 171 -3.67 3.38 -9.30
C SER A 171 -4.61 3.54 -8.11
N ILE A 172 -5.00 2.43 -7.51
CA ILE A 172 -5.73 2.41 -6.25
C ILE A 172 -4.77 2.08 -5.09
N ASP A 173 -4.96 2.79 -3.98
CA ASP A 173 -4.16 2.60 -2.78
C ASP A 173 -4.54 1.32 -2.04
N SER A 174 -3.58 0.44 -1.83
CA SER A 174 -3.78 -0.76 -1.03
C SER A 174 -3.48 -0.54 0.45
N SER A 175 -2.68 0.44 0.79
CA SER A 175 -2.15 0.64 2.14
C SER A 175 -3.06 1.47 3.05
N GLY A 176 -3.72 2.51 2.51
CA GLY A 176 -4.51 3.48 3.27
C GLY A 176 -3.64 4.56 3.91
N GLU A 177 -3.49 4.59 5.21
CA GLU A 177 -2.49 5.43 5.85
C GLU A 177 -1.08 5.04 5.40
N LEU A 178 -0.14 5.99 5.47
CA LEU A 178 1.26 5.70 5.13
C LEU A 178 1.83 4.58 6.01
N LEU A 179 2.61 3.68 5.43
CA LEU A 179 3.08 2.46 6.09
C LEU A 179 4.03 2.75 7.27
N HIS A 180 4.67 3.92 7.34
CA HIS A 180 5.44 4.31 8.52
C HIS A 180 4.57 4.37 9.79
N LYS A 181 3.26 4.62 9.67
CA LYS A 181 2.33 4.53 10.80
C LYS A 181 2.07 3.05 11.12
N ARG A 182 2.91 2.46 11.97
CA ARG A 182 2.87 1.04 12.33
C ARG A 182 1.67 0.64 13.18
N GLY A 183 0.98 1.62 13.81
CA GLY A 183 -0.12 1.37 14.75
C GLY A 183 0.32 1.11 16.19
N ILE A 184 1.61 1.26 16.50
CA ILE A 184 2.18 0.99 17.83
C ILE A 184 2.25 2.27 18.67
N LYS A 185 2.67 3.39 18.08
CA LYS A 185 2.89 4.64 18.82
C LYS A 185 1.57 5.25 19.28
N LYS A 186 1.42 5.40 20.59
CA LYS A 186 0.30 6.09 21.24
C LYS A 186 0.61 7.56 21.53
N LEU A 187 1.89 7.90 21.71
CA LEU A 187 2.35 9.25 22.03
C LEU A 187 3.11 9.82 20.82
N GLY A 188 2.78 11.05 20.44
CA GLY A 188 3.48 11.79 19.40
C GLY A 188 4.59 12.64 20.01
N ALA A 189 5.82 12.53 19.52
CA ALA A 189 6.87 13.51 19.80
C ALA A 189 6.78 14.69 18.83
N ARG A 190 7.45 15.81 19.16
CA ARG A 190 7.69 16.90 18.20
C ARG A 190 8.61 16.38 17.08
N ALA A 191 8.10 16.29 15.84
CA ALA A 191 8.84 15.88 14.65
C ALA A 191 9.55 14.49 14.75
N PRO A 192 8.82 13.39 15.01
CA PRO A 192 9.44 12.07 15.10
C PRO A 192 9.96 11.63 13.74
N MET A 193 11.08 10.88 13.75
CA MET A 193 11.54 10.17 12.55
C MET A 193 10.46 9.21 12.05
N ARG A 194 10.32 9.07 10.73
CA ARG A 194 9.43 8.06 10.16
C ARG A 194 10.01 6.67 10.37
N GLU A 195 9.20 5.73 10.76
CA GLU A 195 9.56 4.35 11.02
C GLU A 195 10.20 3.68 9.80
N THR A 196 9.75 4.02 8.58
CA THR A 196 10.36 3.53 7.33
C THR A 196 11.81 4.00 7.15
N LEU A 197 12.16 5.18 7.62
CA LEU A 197 13.53 5.69 7.56
C LEU A 197 14.41 5.07 8.65
N ALA A 198 13.88 4.89 9.86
CA ALA A 198 14.58 4.21 10.94
C ALA A 198 14.88 2.75 10.56
N ALA A 199 13.90 2.05 10.01
CA ALA A 199 14.08 0.69 9.49
C ALA A 199 15.15 0.63 8.39
N ALA A 200 15.14 1.59 7.45
CA ALA A 200 16.15 1.68 6.40
C ALA A 200 17.54 1.92 6.97
N ALA A 201 17.68 2.83 7.94
CA ALA A 201 18.96 3.12 8.58
C ALA A 201 19.53 1.90 9.33
N LEU A 202 18.69 1.19 10.09
CA LEU A 202 19.09 -0.06 10.77
C LEU A 202 19.58 -1.11 9.77
N LYS A 203 18.88 -1.31 8.67
CA LYS A 203 19.26 -2.27 7.61
C LYS A 203 20.57 -1.88 6.92
N ILE A 204 20.73 -0.59 6.57
CA ILE A 204 21.96 -0.08 5.93
C ILE A 204 23.14 -0.16 6.87
N ALA A 205 22.95 0.09 8.16
CA ALA A 205 23.98 -0.07 9.19
C ALA A 205 24.32 -1.54 9.48
N GLY A 206 23.61 -2.51 8.91
CA GLY A 206 23.84 -3.93 9.15
C GLY A 206 23.42 -4.38 10.54
N TYR A 207 22.36 -3.77 11.12
CA TYR A 207 21.89 -4.14 12.46
C TYR A 207 21.70 -5.66 12.60
N ASP A 208 22.47 -6.25 13.51
CA ASP A 208 22.37 -7.66 13.90
C ASP A 208 21.62 -7.77 15.24
N ILE A 209 20.59 -8.58 15.26
CA ILE A 209 19.76 -8.81 16.47
C ILE A 209 20.54 -9.43 17.64
N ARG A 210 21.73 -9.96 17.39
CA ARG A 210 22.63 -10.57 18.39
C ARG A 210 23.55 -9.54 19.06
N GLU A 211 23.58 -8.31 18.53
CA GLU A 211 24.42 -7.24 19.04
C GLU A 211 23.58 -6.18 19.77
N PRO A 212 24.14 -5.54 20.82
CA PRO A 212 23.44 -4.47 21.51
C PRO A 212 23.19 -3.27 20.61
N LEU A 213 21.94 -2.77 20.60
CA LEU A 213 21.56 -1.47 20.04
C LEU A 213 21.46 -0.47 21.17
N ILE A 214 22.24 0.59 21.11
CA ILE A 214 22.18 1.71 22.07
C ILE A 214 21.65 2.94 21.36
N ASP A 215 20.51 3.48 21.84
CA ASP A 215 19.84 4.66 21.33
C ASP A 215 19.79 5.74 22.45
N PRO A 216 20.88 6.53 22.61
CA PRO A 216 21.04 7.43 23.75
C PRO A 216 20.25 8.75 23.63
N MET A 217 19.60 8.98 22.51
CA MET A 217 18.75 10.15 22.22
C MET A 217 17.46 9.68 21.52
N CYS A 218 16.77 8.72 22.13
CA CYS A 218 15.73 7.93 21.46
C CYS A 218 14.47 8.76 21.09
N GLY A 219 14.24 9.89 21.72
CA GLY A 219 13.01 10.67 21.53
C GLY A 219 11.78 9.78 21.74
N SER A 220 10.95 9.61 20.70
CA SER A 220 9.80 8.70 20.75
C SER A 220 10.15 7.22 20.54
N GLY A 221 11.41 6.84 20.60
CA GLY A 221 11.88 5.45 20.49
C GLY A 221 11.74 4.83 19.09
N THR A 222 11.82 5.61 18.01
CA THR A 222 11.55 5.09 16.67
C THR A 222 12.54 4.00 16.27
N PHE A 223 13.85 4.20 16.47
CA PHE A 223 14.87 3.19 16.20
C PHE A 223 14.70 1.96 17.07
N SER A 224 14.52 2.16 18.37
CA SER A 224 14.36 1.07 19.34
C SER A 224 13.12 0.22 19.06
N LEU A 225 11.99 0.84 18.67
CA LEU A 225 10.77 0.13 18.31
C LEU A 225 10.92 -0.68 17.01
N GLU A 226 11.55 -0.11 15.97
CA GLU A 226 11.80 -0.83 14.71
C GLU A 226 12.79 -1.99 14.95
N ALA A 227 13.85 -1.77 15.71
CA ALA A 227 14.78 -2.84 16.09
C ALA A 227 14.10 -3.96 16.88
N ALA A 228 13.21 -3.62 17.83
CA ALA A 228 12.44 -4.59 18.59
C ALA A 228 11.49 -5.42 17.71
N MET A 229 10.84 -4.79 16.71
CA MET A 229 10.04 -5.52 15.74
C MET A 229 10.88 -6.45 14.87
N MET A 230 12.04 -5.98 14.39
CA MET A 230 12.96 -6.78 13.58
C MET A 230 13.53 -7.97 14.38
N SER A 231 13.95 -7.77 15.65
CA SER A 231 14.50 -8.83 16.49
C SER A 231 13.50 -9.95 16.73
N ARG A 232 12.23 -9.58 16.93
CA ARG A 232 11.13 -10.53 17.13
C ARG A 232 10.50 -11.03 15.83
N ASN A 233 11.00 -10.62 14.68
CA ASN A 233 10.44 -10.92 13.37
C ASN A 233 8.95 -10.57 13.25
N ILE A 234 8.53 -9.46 13.89
CA ILE A 234 7.15 -8.95 13.80
C ILE A 234 7.05 -8.10 12.54
N PRO A 235 6.11 -8.42 11.62
CA PRO A 235 5.93 -7.66 10.40
C PRO A 235 5.60 -6.19 10.66
N ALA A 236 6.12 -5.29 9.82
CA ALA A 236 5.95 -3.84 9.94
C ALA A 236 4.49 -3.39 10.02
N GLY A 237 3.60 -4.09 9.32
CA GLY A 237 2.16 -3.79 9.27
C GLY A 237 1.28 -4.56 10.24
N TRP A 238 1.86 -5.27 11.23
CA TRP A 238 1.14 -6.19 12.10
C TRP A 238 -0.02 -5.57 12.89
N TYR A 239 0.16 -4.35 13.38
CA TYR A 239 -0.77 -3.67 14.27
C TYR A 239 -1.71 -2.68 13.58
N ARG A 240 -1.86 -2.77 12.26
CA ARG A 240 -2.68 -1.83 11.49
C ARG A 240 -3.66 -2.51 10.54
N ASN A 241 -4.65 -1.73 10.08
CA ASN A 241 -5.52 -2.09 8.98
C ASN A 241 -5.03 -1.46 7.66
N PHE A 242 -5.53 -1.96 6.54
CA PHE A 242 -5.14 -1.56 5.20
C PHE A 242 -6.35 -1.21 4.32
N ALA A 243 -6.16 -0.31 3.34
CA ALA A 243 -7.24 0.09 2.44
C ALA A 243 -7.75 -1.06 1.56
N PHE A 244 -6.90 -2.06 1.23
CA PHE A 244 -7.33 -3.23 0.46
C PHE A 244 -8.42 -4.05 1.16
N MET A 245 -8.56 -3.94 2.49
CA MET A 245 -9.65 -4.60 3.24
C MET A 245 -11.03 -4.03 2.86
N GLY A 246 -11.08 -2.83 2.27
CA GLY A 246 -12.27 -2.21 1.71
C GLY A 246 -12.46 -2.47 0.20
N TRP A 247 -11.77 -3.42 -0.41
CA TRP A 247 -11.95 -3.74 -1.82
C TRP A 247 -12.96 -4.87 -2.05
N PRO A 248 -13.75 -4.83 -3.14
CA PRO A 248 -14.67 -5.92 -3.51
C PRO A 248 -13.98 -7.27 -3.67
N CYS A 249 -12.70 -7.25 -4.07
CA CYS A 249 -11.89 -8.44 -4.26
C CYS A 249 -11.21 -8.94 -2.98
N PHE A 250 -11.32 -8.26 -1.85
CA PHE A 250 -10.72 -8.68 -0.58
C PHE A 250 -11.28 -10.03 -0.12
N ARG A 251 -10.39 -10.88 0.38
CA ARG A 251 -10.73 -12.21 0.92
C ARG A 251 -10.12 -12.37 2.30
N SER A 252 -10.97 -12.23 3.33
CA SER A 252 -10.58 -12.30 4.75
C SER A 252 -9.93 -13.65 5.11
N THR A 253 -10.41 -14.75 4.54
CA THR A 253 -9.83 -16.08 4.75
C THR A 253 -8.35 -16.14 4.30
N ARG A 254 -8.03 -15.55 3.14
CA ARG A 254 -6.65 -15.49 2.63
C ARG A 254 -5.79 -14.58 3.49
N TRP A 255 -6.30 -13.41 3.87
CA TRP A 255 -5.62 -12.48 4.76
C TRP A 255 -5.29 -13.11 6.11
N ASN A 256 -6.28 -13.77 6.74
CA ASN A 256 -6.10 -14.44 8.02
C ASN A 256 -5.11 -15.61 7.93
N HIS A 257 -5.06 -16.31 6.79
CA HIS A 257 -4.03 -17.34 6.55
C HIS A 257 -2.64 -16.70 6.51
N LEU A 258 -2.43 -15.64 5.72
CA LEU A 258 -1.14 -14.94 5.65
C LEU A 258 -0.67 -14.41 7.01
N ARG A 259 -1.58 -13.85 7.81
CA ARG A 259 -1.25 -13.42 9.17
C ARG A 259 -0.83 -14.58 10.07
N ARG A 260 -1.54 -15.69 10.05
CA ARG A 260 -1.16 -16.87 10.84
C ARG A 260 0.20 -17.43 10.43
N GLU A 261 0.51 -17.48 9.15
CA GLU A 261 1.84 -17.92 8.70
C GLU A 261 2.94 -16.95 9.15
N ALA A 262 2.69 -15.64 9.07
CA ALA A 262 3.63 -14.64 9.58
C ALA A 262 3.82 -14.74 11.11
N GLU A 263 2.76 -15.02 11.86
CA GLU A 263 2.81 -15.18 13.31
C GLU A 263 3.66 -16.38 13.76
N LYS A 264 3.62 -17.48 13.01
CA LYS A 264 4.47 -18.66 13.27
C LYS A 264 5.97 -18.34 13.16
N MET A 265 6.32 -17.29 12.43
CA MET A 265 7.69 -16.84 12.22
C MET A 265 8.18 -15.89 13.31
N PHE A 266 7.34 -15.55 14.30
CA PHE A 266 7.75 -14.69 15.42
C PHE A 266 8.83 -15.38 16.23
N ARG A 267 9.83 -14.58 16.63
CA ARG A 267 10.91 -15.06 17.47
C ARG A 267 10.61 -14.73 18.92
N HIS A 268 10.85 -15.70 19.79
CA HIS A 268 10.95 -15.41 21.21
C HIS A 268 12.35 -14.85 21.50
N VAL A 269 12.41 -13.72 22.20
CA VAL A 269 13.67 -13.06 22.58
C VAL A 269 13.64 -12.92 24.09
N ASP A 270 14.45 -13.74 24.78
CA ASP A 270 14.48 -13.78 26.23
C ASP A 270 15.08 -12.50 26.84
N HIS A 271 16.13 -11.97 26.20
CA HIS A 271 16.82 -10.77 26.63
C HIS A 271 16.99 -9.80 25.47
N PRO A 272 16.15 -8.76 25.36
CA PRO A 272 16.30 -7.77 24.31
C PRO A 272 17.58 -6.96 24.54
N LEU A 273 18.47 -6.93 23.54
CA LEU A 273 19.70 -6.14 23.54
C LEU A 273 19.46 -4.72 23.01
N ILE A 274 18.36 -4.07 23.44
CA ILE A 274 17.99 -2.74 22.99
C ILE A 274 17.88 -1.82 24.18
N PHE A 275 18.76 -0.83 24.24
CA PHE A 275 18.88 0.16 25.31
C PHE A 275 18.54 1.54 24.75
N ALA A 276 17.49 2.17 25.27
CA ALA A 276 17.02 3.47 24.84
C ALA A 276 17.00 4.43 26.02
N SER A 277 17.50 5.64 25.82
CA SER A 277 17.45 6.71 26.81
C SER A 277 17.21 8.06 26.12
N ASP A 278 16.59 9.00 26.83
CA ASP A 278 16.43 10.38 26.39
C ASP A 278 16.52 11.30 27.62
N LYS A 279 16.87 12.57 27.39
CA LYS A 279 16.88 13.58 28.44
C LYS A 279 15.49 14.07 28.83
N ASP A 280 14.50 13.89 27.93
CA ASP A 280 13.11 14.28 28.17
C ASP A 280 12.39 13.15 28.92
N PRO A 281 11.90 13.41 30.15
CA PRO A 281 11.26 12.39 30.99
C PRO A 281 9.82 12.05 30.56
N LYS A 282 9.30 12.62 29.47
CA LYS A 282 7.89 12.46 29.05
C LYS A 282 7.66 11.24 28.18
#